data_ed3e09e2574c9de1e2e09af3b76d587c
#
_entry.id   ed3e09e2574c9de1e2e09af3b76d587c
#
_cell.length_a   1.000
_cell.length_b   1.000
_cell.length_c   1.000
_cell.angle_alpha   90.00
_cell.angle_beta   90.00
_cell.angle_gamma   90.00
#
_symmetry.space_group_name_H-M   'P 1'
#
loop_
_entity.id
_entity.type
_entity.pdbx_description
1 polymer ?
#
loop_
_entity_poly.entity_id
_entity_poly.type
_entity_poly.pdbx_seq_one_letter_code
_entity_poly.pdbx_strand_id
1 'polypeptide(L)'
;WLAASLLSRMYRRSDAASALDISVIESPSIPSVGVGEATVPAMPRILRQLGISERDFFRRCNASFKLCVRFRNWNVDETGQPVEFLHLFDPDPQLAGHDLAGYFTRFGEGRNGAHAGRDFIDTYSAVPRLVAECKGPRQIGVEEFSTAVHYAYHLDAGLFAGLLKEIAQANGVHFIPDDLTDVELDDRGHVAALQLKEGGRHPVELVIDCTGF
;
A
#
# COMPACT_ATOMS: atom_id res chain seq x y z
N TRP A 1 5.50 -11.57 -0.19
CA TRP A 1 5.99 -11.48 1.19
C TRP A 1 5.06 -10.71 2.13
N LEU A 2 4.32 -9.68 1.66
CA LEU A 2 3.42 -8.91 2.53
C LEU A 2 2.29 -9.77 3.12
N ALA A 3 1.63 -10.59 2.30
CA ALA A 3 0.59 -11.51 2.77
C ALA A 3 1.14 -12.50 3.80
N ALA A 4 2.28 -13.13 3.51
CA ALA A 4 2.93 -14.08 4.42
C ALA A 4 3.31 -13.44 5.76
N SER A 5 3.87 -12.21 5.72
CA SER A 5 4.24 -11.47 6.94
C SER A 5 3.01 -11.14 7.80
N LEU A 6 1.90 -10.70 7.18
CA LEU A 6 0.66 -10.39 7.89
C LEU A 6 0.03 -11.65 8.48
N LEU A 7 -0.11 -12.71 7.69
CA LEU A 7 -0.73 -13.97 8.13
C LEU A 7 0.09 -14.61 9.25
N SER A 8 1.40 -14.71 9.11
CA SER A 8 2.27 -15.30 10.14
C SER A 8 2.21 -14.52 11.46
N ARG A 9 2.02 -13.19 11.40
CA ARG A 9 1.88 -12.39 12.60
C ARG A 9 0.48 -12.47 13.23
N MET A 10 -0.57 -12.48 12.41
CA MET A 10 -1.95 -12.56 12.89
C MET A 10 -2.28 -13.93 13.49
N TYR A 11 -1.73 -14.99 12.92
CA TYR A 11 -1.95 -16.38 13.33
C TYR A 11 -0.74 -16.99 14.03
N ARG A 12 0.14 -16.16 14.58
CA ARG A 12 1.26 -16.58 15.44
C ARG A 12 0.71 -17.10 16.75
N ARG A 13 1.06 -18.35 17.06
CA ARG A 13 0.39 -19.14 18.07
C ARG A 13 0.85 -18.93 19.51
N SER A 14 -0.17 -19.05 20.38
CA SER A 14 -0.01 -19.49 21.77
C SER A 14 -0.24 -21.00 21.96
N ASP A 15 -0.91 -21.69 21.03
CA ASP A 15 -1.13 -23.13 21.12
C ASP A 15 -1.07 -23.88 19.78
N ALA A 16 -0.74 -25.19 19.85
CA ALA A 16 -0.37 -26.02 18.68
C ALA A 16 -1.54 -26.41 17.74
N ALA A 17 -2.80 -26.19 18.12
CA ALA A 17 -3.94 -26.64 17.33
C ALA A 17 -4.44 -25.66 16.26
N SER A 18 -4.00 -24.39 16.26
CA SER A 18 -4.47 -23.34 15.35
C SER A 18 -3.36 -22.64 14.51
N ALA A 19 -2.14 -23.22 14.39
CA ALA A 19 -1.09 -22.64 13.56
C ALA A 19 -1.37 -22.87 12.08
N LEU A 20 -1.19 -21.82 11.31
CA LEU A 20 -1.00 -21.97 9.89
C LEU A 20 0.44 -22.39 9.63
N ASP A 21 0.60 -23.40 8.79
CA ASP A 21 1.87 -23.69 8.14
C ASP A 21 1.93 -22.87 6.85
N ILE A 22 2.82 -21.90 6.82
CA ILE A 22 2.87 -20.93 5.72
C ILE A 22 4.19 -21.11 4.98
N SER A 23 4.09 -21.41 3.69
CA SER A 23 5.23 -21.46 2.77
C SER A 23 5.12 -20.36 1.73
N VAL A 24 6.25 -19.73 1.39
CA VAL A 24 6.38 -18.83 0.24
C VAL A 24 7.29 -19.49 -0.78
N ILE A 25 6.72 -19.77 -1.95
CA ILE A 25 7.44 -20.26 -3.11
C ILE A 25 7.79 -19.06 -3.98
N GLU A 26 9.04 -18.87 -4.28
CA GLU A 26 9.53 -17.75 -5.09
C GLU A 26 10.60 -18.29 -6.06
N SER A 27 10.40 -18.04 -7.35
CA SER A 27 11.33 -18.49 -8.38
C SER A 27 12.71 -17.83 -8.19
N PRO A 28 13.80 -18.61 -8.20
CA PRO A 28 15.15 -18.07 -8.21
C PRO A 28 15.57 -17.54 -9.59
N SER A 29 14.85 -17.93 -10.64
CA SER A 29 15.18 -17.62 -12.03
C SER A 29 14.35 -16.50 -12.64
N ILE A 30 13.17 -16.22 -12.11
CA ILE A 30 12.25 -15.17 -12.60
C ILE A 30 12.30 -13.99 -11.64
N PRO A 31 12.83 -12.84 -12.07
CA PRO A 31 12.90 -11.67 -11.19
C PRO A 31 11.49 -11.12 -10.89
N SER A 32 11.32 -10.60 -9.68
CA SER A 32 10.09 -9.88 -9.33
C SER A 32 9.90 -8.67 -10.26
N VAL A 33 8.70 -8.53 -10.79
CA VAL A 33 8.33 -7.34 -11.56
C VAL A 33 8.11 -6.20 -10.57
N GLY A 34 9.07 -5.27 -10.52
CA GLY A 34 8.96 -4.06 -9.70
C GLY A 34 8.03 -3.06 -10.36
N VAL A 35 6.75 -3.10 -10.03
CA VAL A 35 5.77 -2.10 -10.45
C VAL A 35 5.19 -1.42 -9.21
N GLY A 36 5.16 -0.10 -9.21
CA GLY A 36 4.46 0.65 -8.19
C GLY A 36 5.19 0.73 -6.86
N GLU A 37 6.24 1.49 -6.83
CA GLU A 37 6.97 1.86 -5.62
C GLU A 37 6.24 2.91 -4.78
N ALA A 38 4.94 3.04 -4.97
CA ALA A 38 4.08 3.98 -4.27
C ALA A 38 2.91 3.26 -3.61
N THR A 39 2.68 3.55 -2.34
CA THR A 39 1.64 2.90 -1.54
C THR A 39 0.38 3.75 -1.39
N VAL A 40 -0.58 3.23 -0.65
CA VAL A 40 -1.83 3.87 -0.26
C VAL A 40 -1.86 4.11 1.26
N PRO A 41 -2.78 4.94 1.80
CA PRO A 41 -2.82 5.31 3.22
C PRO A 41 -3.04 4.17 4.22
N ALA A 42 -3.32 2.95 3.74
CA ALA A 42 -3.36 1.76 4.59
C ALA A 42 -1.96 1.33 5.09
N MET A 43 -0.90 1.71 4.39
CA MET A 43 0.47 1.24 4.68
C MET A 43 0.99 1.64 6.07
N PRO A 44 0.81 2.85 6.59
CA PRO A 44 1.20 3.17 7.97
C PRO A 44 0.59 2.20 9.01
N ARG A 45 -0.67 1.82 8.82
CA ARG A 45 -1.34 0.84 9.68
C ARG A 45 -0.73 -0.55 9.53
N ILE A 46 -0.42 -0.96 8.32
CA ILE A 46 0.22 -2.26 8.02
C ILE A 46 1.60 -2.35 8.68
N LEU A 47 2.44 -1.32 8.53
CA LEU A 47 3.77 -1.28 9.16
C LEU A 47 3.66 -1.42 10.69
N ARG A 48 2.71 -0.71 11.30
CA ARG A 48 2.44 -0.80 12.74
C ARG A 48 1.99 -2.21 13.14
N GLN A 49 1.11 -2.84 12.37
CA GLN A 49 0.67 -4.22 12.60
C GLN A 49 1.83 -5.21 12.49
N LEU A 50 2.76 -4.99 11.58
CA LEU A 50 3.97 -5.79 11.43
C LEU A 50 5.04 -5.48 12.49
N GLY A 51 4.86 -4.43 13.30
CA GLY A 51 5.83 -3.98 14.30
C GLY A 51 7.07 -3.35 13.68
N ILE A 52 6.95 -2.83 12.46
CA ILE A 52 8.01 -2.11 11.76
C ILE A 52 7.94 -0.64 12.18
N SER A 53 9.02 -0.10 12.75
CA SER A 53 9.11 1.32 13.03
C SER A 53 9.19 2.12 11.72
N GLU A 54 8.61 3.31 11.70
CA GLU A 54 8.67 4.16 10.51
C GLU A 54 10.11 4.58 10.19
N ARG A 55 10.92 4.78 11.23
CA ARG A 55 12.36 5.06 11.10
C ARG A 55 13.11 3.93 10.37
N ASP A 56 12.89 2.68 10.79
CA ASP A 56 13.56 1.54 10.17
C ASP A 56 13.08 1.32 8.74
N PHE A 57 11.78 1.49 8.51
CA PHE A 57 11.21 1.45 7.17
C PHE A 57 11.85 2.47 6.23
N PHE A 58 11.96 3.74 6.67
CA PHE A 58 12.61 4.79 5.86
C PHE A 58 14.06 4.44 5.53
N ARG A 59 14.82 3.95 6.51
CA ARG A 59 16.25 3.63 6.33
C ARG A 59 16.47 2.39 5.47
N ARG A 60 15.67 1.35 5.71
CA ARG A 60 15.86 0.04 5.08
C ARG A 60 15.25 -0.05 3.69
N CYS A 61 14.21 0.72 3.41
CA CYS A 61 13.47 0.68 2.16
C CYS A 61 13.61 1.95 1.32
N ASN A 62 14.56 2.84 1.65
CA ASN A 62 14.72 4.14 0.99
C ASN A 62 13.39 4.91 0.87
N ALA A 63 12.55 4.81 1.90
CA ALA A 63 11.21 5.32 1.85
C ALA A 63 11.15 6.85 1.98
N SER A 64 10.11 7.44 1.41
CA SER A 64 9.75 8.84 1.58
C SER A 64 8.23 9.01 1.70
N PHE A 65 7.78 10.14 2.23
CA PHE A 65 6.34 10.41 2.34
C PHE A 65 5.71 10.68 0.98
N LYS A 66 4.51 10.14 0.78
CA LYS A 66 3.60 10.44 -0.32
C LYS A 66 2.35 11.08 0.26
N LEU A 67 2.10 12.35 -0.07
CA LEU A 67 1.01 13.16 0.53
C LEU A 67 -0.28 13.14 -0.30
N CYS A 68 -0.16 12.96 -1.61
CA CYS A 68 -1.27 12.98 -2.55
C CYS A 68 -0.85 12.36 -3.89
N VAL A 69 -1.77 12.34 -4.83
CA VAL A 69 -1.47 12.09 -6.25
C VAL A 69 -1.72 13.39 -7.03
N ARG A 70 -0.75 13.83 -7.80
CA ARG A 70 -0.89 14.99 -8.68
C ARG A 70 -1.20 14.49 -10.09
N PHE A 71 -2.38 14.83 -10.60
CA PHE A 71 -2.76 14.56 -11.97
C PHE A 71 -2.44 15.78 -12.84
N ARG A 72 -1.68 15.54 -13.92
CA ARG A 72 -1.32 16.57 -14.89
C ARG A 72 -1.78 16.14 -16.27
N ASN A 73 -2.44 17.04 -16.99
CA ASN A 73 -2.93 16.78 -18.36
C ASN A 73 -3.85 15.54 -18.46
N TRP A 74 -4.49 15.18 -17.33
CA TRP A 74 -5.43 14.08 -17.27
C TRP A 74 -6.81 14.46 -17.77
N ASN A 75 -7.19 15.70 -17.56
CA ASN A 75 -8.48 16.27 -17.96
C ASN A 75 -8.29 17.66 -18.57
N VAL A 76 -9.35 18.18 -19.20
CA VAL A 76 -9.40 19.53 -19.76
C VAL A 76 -10.55 20.30 -19.13
N ASP A 77 -10.41 21.62 -19.08
CA ASP A 77 -11.49 22.54 -18.66
C ASP A 77 -12.52 22.74 -19.81
N GLU A 78 -13.52 23.59 -19.56
CA GLU A 78 -14.58 23.91 -20.52
C GLU A 78 -14.05 24.57 -21.82
N THR A 79 -12.83 25.12 -21.79
CA THR A 79 -12.15 25.71 -22.94
C THR A 79 -11.21 24.75 -23.68
N GLY A 80 -11.12 23.50 -23.19
CA GLY A 80 -10.24 22.47 -23.76
C GLY A 80 -8.79 22.59 -23.29
N GLN A 81 -8.49 23.42 -22.28
CA GLN A 81 -7.13 23.54 -21.74
C GLN A 81 -6.86 22.46 -20.68
N PRO A 82 -5.65 21.87 -20.68
CA PRO A 82 -5.28 20.88 -19.67
C PRO A 82 -5.37 21.42 -18.25
N VAL A 83 -5.98 20.64 -17.37
CA VAL A 83 -6.05 20.96 -15.94
C VAL A 83 -5.10 20.09 -15.12
N GLU A 84 -4.61 20.66 -14.03
CA GLU A 84 -3.84 19.97 -13.00
C GLU A 84 -4.62 20.00 -11.69
N PHE A 85 -4.69 18.84 -11.00
CA PHE A 85 -5.32 18.78 -9.68
C PHE A 85 -4.61 17.81 -8.75
N LEU A 86 -4.80 17.98 -7.45
CA LEU A 86 -4.34 17.07 -6.42
C LEU A 86 -5.49 16.16 -5.98
N HIS A 87 -5.24 14.86 -5.99
CA HIS A 87 -6.09 13.87 -5.33
C HIS A 87 -5.52 13.61 -3.94
N LEU A 88 -6.19 14.12 -2.93
CA LEU A 88 -5.80 13.97 -1.53
C LEU A 88 -6.13 12.58 -1.01
N PHE A 89 -5.49 12.19 0.09
CA PHE A 89 -5.79 10.97 0.82
C PHE A 89 -6.76 11.19 1.98
N ASP A 90 -7.02 12.43 2.31
CA ASP A 90 -8.01 12.78 3.32
C ASP A 90 -9.43 12.49 2.78
N PRO A 91 -10.36 12.03 3.63
CA PRO A 91 -11.74 11.86 3.23
C PRO A 91 -12.37 13.21 2.87
N ASP A 92 -13.44 13.19 2.09
CA ASP A 92 -14.20 14.38 1.76
C ASP A 92 -14.69 15.07 3.04
N PRO A 93 -14.46 16.38 3.17
CA PRO A 93 -14.80 17.10 4.38
C PRO A 93 -16.32 17.21 4.54
N GLN A 94 -16.78 16.92 5.75
CA GLN A 94 -18.19 17.00 6.11
C GLN A 94 -18.42 18.05 7.19
N LEU A 95 -19.49 18.83 7.08
CA LEU A 95 -19.93 19.76 8.11
C LEU A 95 -21.34 19.39 8.56
N ALA A 96 -21.50 19.01 9.82
CA ALA A 96 -22.78 18.57 10.38
C ALA A 96 -23.48 17.45 9.57
N GLY A 97 -22.69 16.53 8.98
CA GLY A 97 -23.20 15.43 8.16
C GLY A 97 -23.52 15.79 6.71
N HIS A 98 -23.19 17.01 6.29
CA HIS A 98 -23.39 17.49 4.92
C HIS A 98 -22.05 17.61 4.17
N ASP A 99 -22.09 17.31 2.88
CA ASP A 99 -20.95 17.47 1.98
C ASP A 99 -20.53 18.93 1.86
N LEU A 100 -19.32 19.25 2.30
CA LEU A 100 -18.79 20.61 2.27
C LEU A 100 -18.51 21.09 0.84
N ALA A 101 -18.17 20.17 -0.09
CA ALA A 101 -17.93 20.53 -1.49
C ALA A 101 -19.21 21.04 -2.16
N GLY A 102 -20.36 20.43 -1.86
CA GLY A 102 -21.67 20.91 -2.33
C GLY A 102 -21.99 22.30 -1.84
N TYR A 103 -21.71 22.62 -0.56
CA TYR A 103 -21.85 23.97 -0.02
C TYR A 103 -20.90 24.96 -0.68
N PHE A 104 -19.65 24.58 -0.86
CA PHE A 104 -18.66 25.45 -1.49
C PHE A 104 -19.02 25.79 -2.94
N THR A 105 -19.47 24.79 -3.70
CA THR A 105 -19.93 25.00 -5.09
C THR A 105 -21.13 25.92 -5.18
N ARG A 106 -22.06 25.77 -4.24
CA ARG A 106 -23.33 26.53 -4.26
C ARG A 106 -23.21 27.97 -3.73
N PHE A 107 -22.39 28.19 -2.71
CA PHE A 107 -22.32 29.45 -1.96
C PHE A 107 -20.96 30.15 -2.03
N GLY A 108 -19.95 29.53 -2.65
CA GLY A 108 -18.64 30.14 -2.86
C GLY A 108 -18.75 31.30 -3.85
N GLU A 109 -18.65 32.53 -3.38
CA GLU A 109 -18.74 33.73 -4.24
C GLU A 109 -17.59 33.76 -5.26
N GLY A 110 -17.91 34.05 -6.53
CA GLY A 110 -16.98 34.41 -7.59
C GLY A 110 -16.07 33.26 -8.08
N ARG A 111 -16.40 32.02 -7.81
CA ARG A 111 -15.50 30.87 -8.02
C ARG A 111 -15.89 29.99 -9.22
N ASN A 112 -16.40 30.60 -10.26
CA ASN A 112 -16.69 29.92 -11.52
C ASN A 112 -15.41 29.90 -12.37
N GLY A 113 -14.70 28.75 -12.40
CA GLY A 113 -13.55 28.59 -13.28
C GLY A 113 -12.59 27.45 -12.87
N ALA A 114 -11.54 27.23 -13.64
CA ALA A 114 -10.54 26.16 -13.49
C ALA A 114 -9.79 26.11 -12.13
N HIS A 115 -9.94 27.12 -11.31
CA HIS A 115 -9.30 27.24 -10.00
C HIS A 115 -10.22 26.95 -8.80
N ALA A 116 -11.52 26.77 -9.03
CA ALA A 116 -12.49 26.57 -7.95
C ALA A 116 -12.18 25.31 -7.10
N GLY A 117 -11.79 24.22 -7.73
CA GLY A 117 -11.42 22.99 -7.02
C GLY A 117 -10.14 23.11 -6.20
N ARG A 118 -9.15 23.88 -6.68
CA ARG A 118 -7.91 24.14 -5.95
C ARG A 118 -8.19 24.99 -4.71
N ASP A 119 -8.94 26.07 -4.85
CA ASP A 119 -9.30 26.94 -3.76
C ASP A 119 -10.12 26.21 -2.68
N PHE A 120 -10.98 25.28 -3.07
CA PHE A 120 -11.71 24.45 -2.13
C PHE A 120 -10.77 23.57 -1.29
N ILE A 121 -9.88 22.85 -1.93
CA ILE A 121 -8.90 21.99 -1.25
C ILE A 121 -8.05 22.78 -0.25
N ASP A 122 -7.63 23.98 -0.63
CA ASP A 122 -6.82 24.86 0.22
C ASP A 122 -7.58 25.37 1.46
N THR A 123 -8.92 25.32 1.45
CA THR A 123 -9.73 25.74 2.59
C THR A 123 -9.79 24.74 3.73
N TYR A 124 -9.61 23.44 3.44
CA TYR A 124 -9.78 22.40 4.46
C TYR A 124 -8.56 21.49 4.66
N SER A 125 -7.59 21.48 3.75
CA SER A 125 -6.42 20.61 3.85
C SER A 125 -5.11 21.40 3.83
N ALA A 126 -4.18 20.98 4.68
CA ALA A 126 -2.80 21.48 4.68
C ALA A 126 -1.94 20.87 3.57
N VAL A 127 -2.40 19.81 2.91
CA VAL A 127 -1.62 19.03 1.93
C VAL A 127 -1.12 19.89 0.78
N PRO A 128 -1.91 20.75 0.11
CA PRO A 128 -1.41 21.58 -0.99
C PRO A 128 -0.22 22.44 -0.58
N ARG A 129 -0.29 23.03 0.61
CA ARG A 129 0.79 23.84 1.15
C ARG A 129 2.02 23.00 1.52
N LEU A 130 1.83 21.85 2.15
CA LEU A 130 2.95 20.94 2.45
C LEU A 130 3.68 20.50 1.16
N VAL A 131 2.92 20.20 0.10
CA VAL A 131 3.48 19.86 -1.21
C VAL A 131 4.24 21.05 -1.83
N ALA A 132 3.67 22.26 -1.80
CA ALA A 132 4.30 23.45 -2.36
C ALA A 132 5.59 23.81 -1.64
N GLU A 133 5.66 23.60 -0.33
CA GLU A 133 6.82 23.89 0.51
C GLU A 133 7.78 22.70 0.67
N CYS A 134 7.55 21.57 -0.01
CA CYS A 134 8.32 20.32 0.12
C CYS A 134 8.45 19.85 1.57
N LYS A 135 7.37 19.92 2.34
CA LYS A 135 7.31 19.51 3.75
C LYS A 135 6.69 18.13 3.92
N GLY A 136 7.14 17.40 4.94
CA GLY A 136 6.52 16.16 5.35
C GLY A 136 5.22 16.38 6.15
N PRO A 137 4.41 15.33 6.34
CA PRO A 137 3.11 15.42 7.02
C PRO A 137 3.23 15.48 8.54
N ARG A 138 4.43 15.30 9.08
CA ARG A 138 4.66 15.14 10.52
C ARG A 138 5.58 16.22 11.05
N GLN A 139 5.25 16.71 12.23
CA GLN A 139 6.10 17.65 12.97
C GLN A 139 7.30 16.92 13.59
N ILE A 140 8.41 17.65 13.78
CA ILE A 140 9.58 17.14 14.48
C ILE A 140 9.23 16.88 15.95
N GLY A 141 9.64 15.72 16.46
CA GLY A 141 9.45 15.36 17.87
C GLY A 141 8.10 14.71 18.22
N VAL A 142 7.19 14.54 17.24
CA VAL A 142 5.97 13.76 17.46
C VAL A 142 6.21 12.27 17.25
N GLU A 143 5.34 11.45 17.83
CA GLU A 143 5.37 9.99 17.75
C GLU A 143 5.25 9.51 16.29
N GLU A 144 5.88 8.38 15.98
CA GLU A 144 5.77 7.72 14.68
C GLU A 144 4.31 7.42 14.32
N PHE A 145 3.98 7.54 13.05
CA PHE A 145 2.62 7.37 12.52
C PHE A 145 1.57 8.40 13.01
N SER A 146 1.99 9.39 13.79
CA SER A 146 1.11 10.47 14.23
C SER A 146 1.18 11.63 13.24
N THR A 147 0.02 12.05 12.72
CA THR A 147 -0.09 13.12 11.73
C THR A 147 -1.48 13.73 11.72
N ALA A 148 -1.57 14.97 11.24
CA ALA A 148 -2.85 15.67 11.04
C ALA A 148 -3.46 15.44 9.64
N VAL A 149 -2.70 14.84 8.71
CA VAL A 149 -3.14 14.54 7.35
C VAL A 149 -2.87 13.09 7.00
N HIS A 150 -3.66 12.48 6.15
CA HIS A 150 -3.41 11.14 5.66
C HIS A 150 -2.24 11.14 4.68
N TYR A 151 -1.41 10.11 4.76
CA TYR A 151 -0.26 9.96 3.91
C TYR A 151 0.02 8.49 3.59
N ALA A 152 0.84 8.28 2.60
CA ALA A 152 1.37 7.00 2.19
C ALA A 152 2.90 7.15 2.00
N TYR A 153 3.53 6.21 1.29
CA TYR A 153 4.97 6.23 1.05
C TYR A 153 5.30 5.94 -0.41
N HIS A 154 6.41 6.47 -0.85
CA HIS A 154 7.23 5.91 -1.91
C HIS A 154 8.33 5.08 -1.26
N LEU A 155 8.75 3.99 -1.90
CA LEU A 155 9.74 3.08 -1.36
C LEU A 155 10.44 2.29 -2.47
N ASP A 156 11.57 1.67 -2.15
CA ASP A 156 12.18 0.64 -2.96
C ASP A 156 11.49 -0.70 -2.69
N ALA A 157 10.78 -1.22 -3.69
CA ALA A 157 9.98 -2.44 -3.57
C ALA A 157 10.84 -3.67 -3.28
N GLY A 158 12.05 -3.76 -3.86
CA GLY A 158 12.99 -4.85 -3.62
C GLY A 158 13.51 -4.87 -2.18
N LEU A 159 13.90 -3.71 -1.67
CA LEU A 159 14.34 -3.58 -0.27
C LEU A 159 13.19 -3.88 0.70
N PHE A 160 11.98 -3.45 0.37
CA PHE A 160 10.81 -3.76 1.20
C PHE A 160 10.45 -5.26 1.19
N ALA A 161 10.52 -5.92 0.03
CA ALA A 161 10.34 -7.36 -0.08
C ALA A 161 11.37 -8.12 0.78
N GLY A 162 12.64 -7.69 0.76
CA GLY A 162 13.69 -8.24 1.61
C GLY A 162 13.39 -8.08 3.11
N LEU A 163 12.95 -6.91 3.55
CA LEU A 163 12.53 -6.66 4.93
C LEU A 163 11.37 -7.56 5.34
N LEU A 164 10.35 -7.69 4.50
CA LEU A 164 9.19 -8.54 4.76
C LEU A 164 9.56 -10.03 4.81
N LYS A 165 10.48 -10.46 3.95
CA LYS A 165 11.03 -11.83 3.95
C LYS A 165 11.68 -12.16 5.30
N GLU A 166 12.56 -11.28 5.80
CA GLU A 166 13.20 -11.46 7.11
C GLU A 166 12.15 -11.58 8.23
N ILE A 167 11.14 -10.71 8.24
CA ILE A 167 10.08 -10.74 9.25
C ILE A 167 9.25 -12.02 9.16
N ALA A 168 8.85 -12.41 7.95
CA ALA A 168 8.07 -13.62 7.74
C ALA A 168 8.82 -14.88 8.20
N GLN A 169 10.10 -15.02 7.82
CA GLN A 169 10.93 -16.14 8.23
C GLN A 169 11.16 -16.16 9.76
N ALA A 170 11.38 -15.01 10.38
CA ALA A 170 11.48 -14.89 11.84
C ALA A 170 10.18 -15.29 12.57
N ASN A 171 9.03 -15.22 11.88
CA ASN A 171 7.73 -15.69 12.36
C ASN A 171 7.42 -17.16 11.99
N GLY A 172 8.38 -17.88 11.38
CA GLY A 172 8.25 -19.30 11.06
C GLY A 172 7.71 -19.61 9.65
N VAL A 173 7.66 -18.63 8.74
CA VAL A 173 7.30 -18.87 7.34
C VAL A 173 8.43 -19.62 6.64
N HIS A 174 8.08 -20.71 5.97
CA HIS A 174 9.01 -21.49 5.17
C HIS A 174 9.22 -20.83 3.81
N PHE A 175 10.49 -20.65 3.45
CA PHE A 175 10.86 -20.13 2.14
C PHE A 175 11.34 -21.26 1.24
N ILE A 176 10.73 -21.41 0.08
CA ILE A 176 11.05 -22.43 -0.92
C ILE A 176 11.50 -21.71 -2.20
N PRO A 177 12.83 -21.65 -2.45
CA PRO A 177 13.37 -21.08 -3.69
C PRO A 177 13.24 -22.11 -4.82
N ASP A 178 12.12 -22.12 -5.52
CA ASP A 178 11.85 -23.09 -6.60
C ASP A 178 10.91 -22.50 -7.65
N ASP A 179 10.92 -23.07 -8.85
CA ASP A 179 10.05 -22.72 -9.95
C ASP A 179 8.77 -23.57 -9.88
N LEU A 180 7.60 -22.91 -9.96
CA LEU A 180 6.33 -23.60 -10.14
C LEU A 180 6.19 -24.03 -11.61
N THR A 181 5.97 -25.33 -11.85
CA THR A 181 5.87 -25.91 -13.20
C THR A 181 4.46 -26.31 -13.57
N ASP A 182 3.63 -26.70 -12.60
CA ASP A 182 2.25 -27.13 -12.83
C ASP A 182 1.42 -27.04 -11.54
N VAL A 183 0.10 -27.12 -11.68
CA VAL A 183 -0.89 -27.08 -10.59
C VAL A 183 -1.78 -28.30 -10.70
N GLU A 184 -1.80 -29.11 -9.64
CA GLU A 184 -2.70 -30.29 -9.53
C GLU A 184 -4.04 -29.87 -8.92
N LEU A 185 -5.13 -30.24 -9.58
CA LEU A 185 -6.48 -30.00 -9.08
C LEU A 185 -7.10 -31.29 -8.51
N ASP A 186 -7.94 -31.14 -7.51
CA ASP A 186 -8.78 -32.22 -6.99
C ASP A 186 -10.01 -32.47 -7.89
N ASP A 187 -10.80 -33.49 -7.55
CA ASP A 187 -12.03 -33.87 -8.28
C ASP A 187 -13.09 -32.75 -8.32
N ARG A 188 -12.95 -31.71 -7.49
CA ARG A 188 -13.84 -30.55 -7.41
C ARG A 188 -13.29 -29.35 -8.17
N GLY A 189 -12.07 -29.46 -8.72
CA GLY A 189 -11.39 -28.38 -9.39
C GLY A 189 -10.66 -27.40 -8.46
N HIS A 190 -10.46 -27.74 -7.19
CA HIS A 190 -9.65 -26.95 -6.27
C HIS A 190 -8.18 -27.35 -6.37
N VAL A 191 -7.28 -26.42 -6.07
CA VAL A 191 -5.84 -26.68 -6.03
C VAL A 191 -5.54 -27.66 -4.88
N ALA A 192 -5.02 -28.85 -5.22
CA ALA A 192 -4.64 -29.89 -4.28
C ALA A 192 -3.12 -29.92 -4.02
N ALA A 193 -2.33 -29.61 -5.04
CA ALA A 193 -0.88 -29.53 -4.90
C ALA A 193 -0.27 -28.61 -5.98
N LEU A 194 0.94 -28.15 -5.70
CA LEU A 194 1.80 -27.44 -6.64
C LEU A 194 2.93 -28.35 -7.08
N GLN A 195 3.26 -28.38 -8.37
CA GLN A 195 4.41 -29.12 -8.89
C GLN A 195 5.60 -28.17 -8.99
N LEU A 196 6.59 -28.43 -8.17
CA LEU A 196 7.82 -27.67 -8.13
C LEU A 196 8.89 -28.37 -8.97
N LYS A 197 9.72 -27.60 -9.61
CA LYS A 197 10.74 -28.11 -10.53
C LYS A 197 11.75 -29.03 -9.85
N GLU A 198 12.27 -28.63 -8.71
CA GLU A 198 13.27 -29.39 -7.94
C GLU A 198 12.62 -30.13 -6.75
N GLY A 199 11.65 -29.49 -6.07
CA GLY A 199 10.99 -30.02 -4.88
C GLY A 199 9.87 -31.03 -5.17
N GLY A 200 9.47 -31.19 -6.43
CA GLY A 200 8.40 -32.10 -6.81
C GLY A 200 7.01 -31.65 -6.31
N ARG A 201 6.19 -32.62 -5.92
CA ARG A 201 4.82 -32.41 -5.49
C ARG A 201 4.75 -31.78 -4.08
N HIS A 202 4.18 -30.59 -3.98
CA HIS A 202 3.97 -29.84 -2.72
C HIS A 202 2.46 -29.73 -2.43
N PRO A 203 1.90 -30.53 -1.51
CA PRO A 203 0.48 -30.47 -1.17
C PRO A 203 0.11 -29.13 -0.51
N VAL A 204 -1.09 -28.62 -0.81
CA VAL A 204 -1.58 -27.35 -0.26
C VAL A 204 -3.06 -27.47 0.11
N GLU A 205 -3.51 -26.70 1.11
CA GLU A 205 -4.91 -26.55 1.47
C GLU A 205 -5.48 -25.22 0.99
N LEU A 206 -4.62 -24.19 0.89
CA LEU A 206 -4.95 -22.85 0.42
C LEU A 206 -3.78 -22.26 -0.34
N VAL A 207 -4.05 -21.62 -1.45
CA VAL A 207 -3.04 -20.88 -2.23
C VAL A 207 -3.45 -19.42 -2.35
N ILE A 208 -2.48 -18.54 -2.13
CA ILE A 208 -2.58 -17.10 -2.46
C ILE A 208 -1.64 -16.88 -3.64
N ASP A 209 -2.24 -16.77 -4.83
CA ASP A 209 -1.48 -16.50 -6.05
C ASP A 209 -1.02 -15.04 -6.09
N CYS A 210 0.28 -14.85 -6.12
CA CYS A 210 0.97 -13.56 -6.24
C CYS A 210 1.97 -13.57 -7.41
N THR A 211 1.80 -14.45 -8.40
CA THR A 211 2.73 -14.60 -9.52
C THR A 211 2.66 -13.44 -10.52
N GLY A 212 1.56 -12.72 -10.54
CA GLY A 212 1.34 -11.55 -11.39
C GLY A 212 0.70 -11.92 -12.73
N PHE A 213 1.44 -12.43 -13.68
CA PHE A 213 0.98 -12.75 -15.05
C PHE A 213 1.36 -14.16 -15.43
#